data_bd0cb2057a9f3c3bd7b13f2ed63d10ce
#
_entry.id   bd0cb2057a9f3c3bd7b13f2ed63d10ce
#
_cell.length_a   1.000
_cell.length_b   1.000
_cell.length_c   1.000
_cell.angle_alpha   90.00
_cell.angle_beta   90.00
_cell.angle_gamma   90.00
#
_symmetry.space_group_name_H-M   'P 1'
#
loop_
_entity.id
_entity.type
_entity.pdbx_description
1 polymer ?
#
loop_
_entity_poly.entity_id
_entity_poly.type
_entity_poly.pdbx_seq_one_letter_code
_entity_poly.pdbx_strand_id
1 'polypeptide(L)'
;MKASIESQLGNAFCAALDTEEMFWLREADDYQSKLSLGNALAAQYRFRDAIDAYGEAMRIRADDPALYIRLGGAYLTLLRFDEAFDAYNRSIVLGADPKSAAYPLGVWHYLNGDYAAAAQYFADCLPCDDEMKIAVIYWHTLCCFRANTEPFLLPDYHGGMDVGHHTAYLLAVSVFAGGVCADTALEELENEEDDLNYIVAAYGICRYLSVIGKAAESDFLMKKILSRNAVWPCISYLAAYTDGRTVGES
;
A
#
# COMPACT_ATOMS: atom_id res chain seq x y z
N MET A 1 9.61 21.05 10.72
CA MET A 1 9.97 19.87 9.88
C MET A 1 9.20 18.68 10.45
N LYS A 2 8.20 18.16 9.73
CA LYS A 2 7.40 17.01 10.21
C LYS A 2 8.34 15.80 10.31
N ALA A 3 8.30 15.09 11.45
CA ALA A 3 9.09 13.88 11.63
C ALA A 3 8.70 12.84 10.55
N SER A 4 9.66 12.13 9.97
CA SER A 4 9.39 11.07 9.00
C SER A 4 8.60 9.94 9.68
N ILE A 5 7.85 9.15 8.89
CA ILE A 5 7.12 7.98 9.41
C ILE A 5 8.08 7.07 10.19
N GLU A 6 9.28 6.84 9.68
CA GLU A 6 10.31 6.04 10.33
C GLU A 6 10.73 6.60 11.69
N SER A 7 10.89 7.94 11.83
CA SER A 7 11.28 8.55 13.11
C SER A 7 10.15 8.48 14.15
N GLN A 8 8.89 8.37 13.71
CA GLN A 8 7.73 8.24 14.60
C GLN A 8 7.48 6.81 15.05
N LEU A 9 7.79 5.83 14.20
CA LEU A 9 7.67 4.41 14.53
C LEU A 9 8.84 3.89 15.37
N GLY A 10 9.89 4.70 15.54
CA GLY A 10 11.00 4.44 16.47
C GLY A 10 11.75 3.14 16.15
N ASN A 11 12.12 2.40 17.21
CA ASN A 11 12.87 1.14 17.09
C ASN A 11 12.07 -0.06 16.55
N ALA A 12 10.81 0.11 16.11
CA ALA A 12 10.09 -0.88 15.33
C ALA A 12 10.82 -1.18 14.00
N PHE A 13 11.71 -0.28 13.59
CA PHE A 13 12.71 -0.49 12.55
C PHE A 13 13.96 -1.11 13.16
N CYS A 14 13.87 -2.34 13.64
CA CYS A 14 15.08 -3.07 13.95
C CYS A 14 15.94 -3.12 12.69
N ALA A 15 17.16 -2.58 12.80
CA ALA A 15 18.17 -2.77 11.77
C ALA A 15 18.39 -4.27 11.59
N ALA A 16 17.67 -4.88 10.65
CA ALA A 16 18.03 -6.21 10.21
C ALA A 16 19.47 -6.14 9.73
N LEU A 17 20.29 -7.06 10.19
CA LEU A 17 21.69 -7.12 9.78
C LEU A 17 21.74 -7.51 8.31
N ASP A 18 22.73 -7.00 7.58
CA ASP A 18 23.01 -7.46 6.23
C ASP A 18 23.27 -8.98 6.26
N THR A 19 22.65 -9.69 5.34
CA THR A 19 22.97 -11.10 5.11
C THR A 19 24.33 -11.20 4.41
N GLU A 20 24.95 -12.38 4.40
CA GLU A 20 26.18 -12.62 3.64
C GLU A 20 25.98 -12.30 2.15
N GLU A 21 24.82 -12.63 1.60
CA GLU A 21 24.45 -12.29 0.22
C GLU A 21 24.45 -10.76 0.00
N MET A 22 23.86 -9.99 0.91
CA MET A 22 23.81 -8.52 0.81
C MET A 22 25.21 -7.90 0.87
N PHE A 23 26.15 -8.50 1.64
CA PHE A 23 27.53 -8.07 1.65
C PHE A 23 28.17 -8.18 0.26
N TRP A 24 28.02 -9.35 -0.40
CA TRP A 24 28.51 -9.55 -1.76
C TRP A 24 27.87 -8.62 -2.78
N LEU A 25 26.56 -8.35 -2.66
CA LEU A 25 25.83 -7.42 -3.53
C LEU A 25 26.34 -5.96 -3.37
N ARG A 26 26.80 -5.58 -2.17
CA ARG A 26 27.38 -4.24 -1.94
C ARG A 26 28.72 -4.06 -2.64
N GLU A 27 29.55 -5.08 -2.59
CA GLU A 27 30.90 -5.04 -3.17
C GLU A 27 30.89 -5.11 -4.71
N ALA A 28 29.84 -5.62 -5.31
CA ALA A 28 29.71 -5.73 -6.76
C ALA A 28 29.39 -4.38 -7.41
N ASP A 29 30.04 -4.07 -8.54
CA ASP A 29 29.88 -2.80 -9.27
C ASP A 29 29.03 -2.96 -10.56
N ASP A 30 28.08 -3.88 -10.56
CA ASP A 30 27.18 -4.09 -11.68
C ASP A 30 25.72 -3.73 -11.35
N TYR A 31 24.95 -3.42 -12.41
CA TYR A 31 23.56 -3.01 -12.32
C TYR A 31 22.68 -4.02 -11.59
N GLN A 32 22.81 -5.32 -11.93
CA GLN A 32 21.93 -6.35 -11.38
C GLN A 32 22.16 -6.56 -9.88
N SER A 33 23.41 -6.52 -9.46
CA SER A 33 23.78 -6.63 -8.03
C SER A 33 23.24 -5.46 -7.22
N LYS A 34 23.37 -4.22 -7.72
CA LYS A 34 22.82 -3.04 -7.03
C LYS A 34 21.29 -3.06 -6.99
N LEU A 35 20.63 -3.49 -8.07
CA LEU A 35 19.16 -3.67 -8.09
C LEU A 35 18.72 -4.73 -7.08
N SER A 36 19.42 -5.88 -7.03
CA SER A 36 19.13 -6.98 -6.10
C SER A 36 19.33 -6.56 -4.64
N LEU A 37 20.40 -5.79 -4.36
CA LEU A 37 20.63 -5.21 -3.04
C LEU A 37 19.47 -4.31 -2.61
N GLY A 38 19.03 -3.41 -3.50
CA GLY A 38 17.88 -2.54 -3.22
C GLY A 38 16.61 -3.34 -2.90
N ASN A 39 16.36 -4.43 -3.65
CA ASN A 39 15.22 -5.30 -3.38
C ASN A 39 15.32 -6.00 -2.01
N ALA A 40 16.51 -6.52 -1.67
CA ALA A 40 16.75 -7.19 -0.40
C ALA A 40 16.60 -6.23 0.79
N LEU A 41 17.08 -5.00 0.65
CA LEU A 41 16.93 -3.94 1.65
C LEU A 41 15.45 -3.53 1.83
N ALA A 42 14.71 -3.36 0.73
CA ALA A 42 13.28 -3.06 0.78
C ALA A 42 12.47 -4.19 1.45
N ALA A 43 12.80 -5.46 1.18
CA ALA A 43 12.19 -6.60 1.84
C ALA A 43 12.44 -6.64 3.36
N GLN A 44 13.51 -6.02 3.83
CA GLN A 44 13.81 -5.80 5.26
C GLN A 44 13.24 -4.47 5.81
N TYR A 45 12.39 -3.78 5.05
CA TYR A 45 11.83 -2.46 5.40
C TYR A 45 12.88 -1.33 5.52
N ARG A 46 14.08 -1.53 4.99
CA ARG A 46 15.19 -0.57 4.96
C ARG A 46 15.08 0.32 3.71
N PHE A 47 13.98 1.04 3.58
CA PHE A 47 13.65 1.76 2.33
C PHE A 47 14.62 2.90 2.00
N ARG A 48 15.26 3.55 2.99
CA ARG A 48 16.31 4.55 2.71
C ARG A 48 17.52 3.92 2.07
N ASP A 49 18.01 2.84 2.65
CA ASP A 49 19.15 2.10 2.12
C ASP A 49 18.80 1.50 0.74
N ALA A 50 17.56 1.05 0.55
CA ALA A 50 17.07 0.57 -0.73
C ALA A 50 17.10 1.67 -1.82
N ILE A 51 16.66 2.89 -1.48
CA ILE A 51 16.72 4.06 -2.37
C ILE A 51 18.17 4.35 -2.78
N ASP A 52 19.11 4.29 -1.84
CA ASP A 52 20.53 4.52 -2.12
C ASP A 52 21.08 3.44 -3.07
N ALA A 53 20.78 2.16 -2.84
CA ALA A 53 21.17 1.06 -3.72
C ALA A 53 20.53 1.16 -5.12
N TYR A 54 19.25 1.51 -5.21
CA TYR A 54 18.61 1.81 -6.50
C TYR A 54 19.24 3.02 -7.20
N GLY A 55 19.67 4.04 -6.44
CA GLY A 55 20.42 5.18 -6.96
C GLY A 55 21.77 4.78 -7.54
N GLU A 56 22.45 3.80 -6.95
CA GLU A 56 23.69 3.22 -7.52
C GLU A 56 23.38 2.45 -8.82
N ALA A 57 22.35 1.61 -8.84
CA ALA A 57 21.88 0.94 -10.05
C ALA A 57 21.57 1.94 -11.18
N MET A 58 20.86 3.04 -10.85
CA MET A 58 20.51 4.09 -11.81
C MET A 58 21.73 4.79 -12.40
N ARG A 59 22.84 4.97 -11.65
CA ARG A 59 24.08 5.54 -12.21
C ARG A 59 24.73 4.63 -13.24
N ILE A 60 24.54 3.32 -13.12
CA ILE A 60 25.08 2.33 -14.08
C ILE A 60 24.16 2.23 -15.31
N ARG A 61 22.84 2.19 -15.09
CA ARG A 61 21.84 2.08 -16.16
C ARG A 61 20.57 2.84 -15.76
N ALA A 62 20.31 3.95 -16.43
CA ALA A 62 19.21 4.87 -16.10
C ALA A 62 17.95 4.70 -16.98
N ASP A 63 17.90 3.69 -17.85
CA ASP A 63 16.84 3.49 -18.85
C ASP A 63 15.94 2.28 -18.55
N ASP A 64 16.07 1.66 -17.37
CA ASP A 64 15.19 0.56 -16.95
C ASP A 64 13.93 1.08 -16.28
N PRO A 65 12.74 0.99 -16.92
CA PRO A 65 11.50 1.47 -16.33
C PRO A 65 11.13 0.72 -15.02
N ALA A 66 11.50 -0.56 -14.88
CA ALA A 66 11.20 -1.33 -13.67
C ALA A 66 11.96 -0.81 -12.44
N LEU A 67 13.17 -0.25 -12.62
CA LEU A 67 13.92 0.40 -11.54
C LEU A 67 13.14 1.58 -10.97
N TYR A 68 12.52 2.40 -11.83
CA TYR A 68 11.77 3.57 -11.40
C TYR A 68 10.44 3.20 -10.70
N ILE A 69 9.79 2.10 -11.08
CA ILE A 69 8.64 1.56 -10.31
C ILE A 69 9.08 1.19 -8.89
N ARG A 70 10.24 0.52 -8.70
CA ARG A 70 10.76 0.16 -7.38
C ARG A 70 11.14 1.39 -6.55
N LEU A 71 11.83 2.35 -7.16
CA LEU A 71 12.13 3.63 -6.54
C LEU A 71 10.86 4.36 -6.09
N GLY A 72 9.86 4.45 -6.96
CA GLY A 72 8.55 5.04 -6.65
C GLY A 72 7.89 4.36 -5.46
N GLY A 73 7.90 3.02 -5.40
CA GLY A 73 7.38 2.25 -4.28
C GLY A 73 8.11 2.54 -2.97
N ALA A 74 9.45 2.60 -3.00
CA ALA A 74 10.25 2.91 -1.83
C ALA A 74 10.01 4.35 -1.32
N TYR A 75 9.93 5.33 -2.22
CA TYR A 75 9.59 6.70 -1.87
C TYR A 75 8.16 6.82 -1.30
N LEU A 76 7.18 6.14 -1.92
CA LEU A 76 5.80 6.16 -1.47
C LEU A 76 5.65 5.58 -0.06
N THR A 77 6.35 4.47 0.23
CA THR A 77 6.36 3.86 1.56
C THR A 77 6.91 4.81 2.63
N LEU A 78 7.86 5.68 2.27
CA LEU A 78 8.39 6.73 3.14
C LEU A 78 7.53 8.00 3.14
N LEU A 79 6.38 8.01 2.46
CA LEU A 79 5.49 9.16 2.26
C LEU A 79 6.20 10.36 1.60
N ARG A 80 7.22 10.06 0.76
CA ARG A 80 7.92 11.03 -0.08
C ARG A 80 7.17 11.15 -1.41
N PHE A 81 6.04 11.85 -1.37
CA PHE A 81 5.06 11.84 -2.45
C PHE A 81 5.57 12.41 -3.76
N ASP A 82 6.30 13.51 -3.73
CA ASP A 82 6.80 14.18 -4.94
C ASP A 82 7.79 13.26 -5.68
N GLU A 83 8.75 12.67 -4.95
CA GLU A 83 9.74 11.77 -5.53
C GLU A 83 9.11 10.45 -6.02
N ALA A 84 8.09 9.96 -5.32
CA ALA A 84 7.36 8.77 -5.77
C ALA A 84 6.65 9.04 -7.11
N PHE A 85 5.98 10.18 -7.23
CA PHE A 85 5.28 10.57 -8.45
C PHE A 85 6.23 10.75 -9.63
N ASP A 86 7.35 11.46 -9.42
CA ASP A 86 8.38 11.65 -10.43
C ASP A 86 8.95 10.32 -10.92
N ALA A 87 9.21 9.37 -9.99
CA ALA A 87 9.71 8.05 -10.34
C ALA A 87 8.68 7.26 -11.17
N TYR A 88 7.41 7.22 -10.79
CA TYR A 88 6.37 6.52 -11.56
C TYR A 88 6.20 7.14 -12.97
N ASN A 89 6.17 8.46 -13.08
CA ASN A 89 6.11 9.12 -14.39
C ASN A 89 7.34 8.82 -15.24
N ARG A 90 8.53 8.79 -14.62
CA ARG A 90 9.76 8.44 -15.32
C ARG A 90 9.71 7.03 -15.89
N SER A 91 9.14 6.07 -15.16
CA SER A 91 8.97 4.70 -15.65
C SER A 91 8.12 4.67 -16.93
N ILE A 92 7.02 5.41 -16.96
CA ILE A 92 6.11 5.51 -18.12
C ILE A 92 6.84 6.13 -19.31
N VAL A 93 7.57 7.23 -19.11
CA VAL A 93 8.37 7.89 -20.16
C VAL A 93 9.43 6.95 -20.74
N LEU A 94 9.97 6.04 -19.94
CA LEU A 94 10.94 5.03 -20.38
C LEU A 94 10.30 3.80 -21.03
N GLY A 95 8.97 3.80 -21.21
CA GLY A 95 8.24 2.76 -21.93
C GLY A 95 7.69 1.63 -21.04
N ALA A 96 7.54 1.85 -19.72
CA ALA A 96 6.74 0.93 -18.91
C ALA A 96 5.31 0.86 -19.48
N ASP A 97 4.72 -0.32 -19.42
CA ASP A 97 3.28 -0.44 -19.67
C ASP A 97 2.53 0.46 -18.66
N PRO A 98 1.70 1.40 -19.11
CA PRO A 98 0.91 2.25 -18.20
C PRO A 98 0.13 1.46 -17.15
N LYS A 99 -0.31 0.25 -17.46
CA LYS A 99 -0.98 -0.64 -16.50
C LYS A 99 -0.08 -1.05 -15.34
N SER A 100 1.23 -1.21 -15.57
CA SER A 100 2.17 -1.55 -14.50
C SER A 100 2.33 -0.42 -13.47
N ALA A 101 2.05 0.81 -13.86
CA ALA A 101 2.07 1.98 -12.98
C ALA A 101 0.67 2.35 -12.45
N ALA A 102 -0.42 1.79 -12.99
CA ALA A 102 -1.78 2.16 -12.63
C ALA A 102 -2.07 1.91 -11.14
N TYR A 103 -1.79 0.70 -10.63
CA TYR A 103 -2.02 0.39 -9.23
C TYR A 103 -1.16 1.26 -8.28
N PRO A 104 0.17 1.39 -8.47
CA PRO A 104 1.00 2.30 -7.67
C PRO A 104 0.52 3.77 -7.70
N LEU A 105 0.11 4.28 -8.86
CA LEU A 105 -0.44 5.64 -8.98
C LEU A 105 -1.80 5.77 -8.30
N GLY A 106 -2.66 4.75 -8.38
CA GLY A 106 -3.91 4.71 -7.62
C GLY A 106 -3.65 4.83 -6.12
N VAL A 107 -2.69 4.07 -5.59
CA VAL A 107 -2.27 4.17 -4.18
C VAL A 107 -1.71 5.56 -3.87
N TRP A 108 -0.86 6.10 -4.73
CA TRP A 108 -0.30 7.44 -4.56
C TRP A 108 -1.39 8.51 -4.44
N HIS A 109 -2.37 8.52 -5.37
CA HIS A 109 -3.51 9.44 -5.33
C HIS A 109 -4.36 9.25 -4.07
N TYR A 110 -4.60 7.99 -3.67
CA TYR A 110 -5.35 7.69 -2.45
C TYR A 110 -4.69 8.30 -1.21
N LEU A 111 -3.38 8.06 -1.02
CA LEU A 111 -2.63 8.58 0.12
C LEU A 111 -2.50 10.11 0.13
N ASN A 112 -2.59 10.74 -1.04
CA ASN A 112 -2.64 12.21 -1.20
C ASN A 112 -4.04 12.80 -1.06
N GLY A 113 -5.09 11.98 -0.90
CA GLY A 113 -6.46 12.45 -0.73
C GLY A 113 -7.20 12.78 -2.04
N ASP A 114 -6.60 12.49 -3.20
CA ASP A 114 -7.26 12.63 -4.50
C ASP A 114 -8.00 11.33 -4.87
N TYR A 115 -9.09 11.10 -4.17
CA TYR A 115 -9.84 9.85 -4.25
C TYR A 115 -10.52 9.64 -5.62
N ALA A 116 -10.87 10.71 -6.32
CA ALA A 116 -11.48 10.62 -7.64
C ALA A 116 -10.47 10.10 -8.67
N ALA A 117 -9.26 10.66 -8.71
CA ALA A 117 -8.19 10.15 -9.56
C ALA A 117 -7.76 8.74 -9.15
N ALA A 118 -7.65 8.45 -7.85
CA ALA A 118 -7.33 7.13 -7.34
C ALA A 118 -8.31 6.06 -7.85
N ALA A 119 -9.63 6.33 -7.80
CA ALA A 119 -10.65 5.42 -8.30
C ALA A 119 -10.48 5.10 -9.78
N GLN A 120 -10.15 6.11 -10.60
CA GLN A 120 -9.90 5.90 -12.03
C GLN A 120 -8.65 5.03 -12.26
N TYR A 121 -7.54 5.30 -11.57
CA TYR A 121 -6.34 4.50 -11.69
C TYR A 121 -6.54 3.04 -11.28
N PHE A 122 -7.34 2.77 -10.23
CA PHE A 122 -7.69 1.40 -9.88
C PHE A 122 -8.58 0.73 -10.94
N ALA A 123 -9.51 1.47 -11.55
CA ALA A 123 -10.31 0.94 -12.66
C ALA A 123 -9.44 0.64 -13.90
N ASP A 124 -8.41 1.44 -14.16
CA ASP A 124 -7.48 1.24 -15.29
C ASP A 124 -6.61 -0.02 -15.13
N CYS A 125 -6.56 -0.63 -13.92
CA CYS A 125 -5.91 -1.93 -13.71
C CYS A 125 -6.65 -3.08 -14.42
N LEU A 126 -7.92 -2.90 -14.78
CA LEU A 126 -8.72 -3.95 -15.43
C LEU A 126 -8.46 -4.03 -16.96
N PRO A 127 -8.63 -5.20 -17.59
CA PRO A 127 -8.86 -6.50 -16.94
C PRO A 127 -7.59 -7.04 -16.26
N CYS A 128 -7.78 -7.75 -15.15
CA CYS A 128 -6.73 -8.49 -14.43
C CYS A 128 -7.32 -9.80 -13.87
N ASP A 129 -6.47 -10.68 -13.32
CA ASP A 129 -6.90 -11.90 -12.63
C ASP A 129 -7.65 -11.59 -11.32
N ASP A 130 -8.27 -12.60 -10.74
CA ASP A 130 -9.08 -12.44 -9.53
C ASP A 130 -8.23 -12.06 -8.31
N GLU A 131 -6.97 -12.50 -8.25
CA GLU A 131 -6.05 -12.15 -7.18
C GLU A 131 -5.79 -10.64 -7.13
N MET A 132 -5.49 -10.02 -8.27
CA MET A 132 -5.35 -8.57 -8.34
C MET A 132 -6.71 -7.86 -8.25
N LYS A 133 -7.75 -8.43 -8.84
CA LYS A 133 -9.09 -7.83 -8.89
C LYS A 133 -9.68 -7.58 -7.51
N ILE A 134 -9.50 -8.49 -6.54
CA ILE A 134 -10.02 -8.27 -5.19
C ILE A 134 -9.39 -7.05 -4.53
N ALA A 135 -8.08 -6.83 -4.71
CA ALA A 135 -7.40 -5.64 -4.21
C ALA A 135 -7.86 -4.37 -4.94
N VAL A 136 -8.08 -4.45 -6.27
CA VAL A 136 -8.62 -3.34 -7.07
C VAL A 136 -10.03 -2.97 -6.61
N ILE A 137 -10.93 -3.93 -6.42
CA ILE A 137 -12.29 -3.70 -5.91
C ILE A 137 -12.23 -3.05 -4.53
N TYR A 138 -11.39 -3.55 -3.65
CA TYR A 138 -11.21 -2.99 -2.31
C TYR A 138 -10.81 -1.51 -2.36
N TRP A 139 -9.71 -1.17 -3.02
CA TRP A 139 -9.22 0.21 -3.06
C TRP A 139 -10.14 1.14 -3.83
N HIS A 140 -10.71 0.68 -4.96
CA HIS A 140 -11.72 1.46 -5.69
C HIS A 140 -12.93 1.79 -4.80
N THR A 141 -13.44 0.80 -4.05
CA THR A 141 -14.57 1.01 -3.14
C THR A 141 -14.23 2.03 -2.05
N LEU A 142 -13.02 1.94 -1.47
CA LEU A 142 -12.57 2.91 -0.48
C LEU A 142 -12.44 4.32 -1.06
N CYS A 143 -11.97 4.45 -2.30
CA CYS A 143 -11.96 5.74 -3.01
C CYS A 143 -13.37 6.31 -3.14
N CYS A 144 -14.33 5.48 -3.57
CA CYS A 144 -15.73 5.88 -3.72
C CYS A 144 -16.34 6.30 -2.38
N PHE A 145 -16.07 5.59 -1.29
CA PHE A 145 -16.51 5.98 0.06
C PHE A 145 -15.96 7.35 0.46
N ARG A 146 -14.70 7.63 0.13
CA ARG A 146 -14.06 8.91 0.46
C ARG A 146 -14.51 10.05 -0.45
N ALA A 147 -14.82 9.77 -1.71
CA ALA A 147 -15.34 10.73 -2.69
C ALA A 147 -16.87 10.91 -2.64
N ASN A 148 -17.57 10.11 -1.83
CA ASN A 148 -19.04 10.04 -1.77
C ASN A 148 -19.65 9.74 -3.17
N THR A 149 -19.11 8.73 -3.84
CA THR A 149 -19.55 8.24 -5.16
C THR A 149 -19.92 6.76 -5.11
N GLU A 150 -20.59 6.26 -6.16
CA GLU A 150 -20.99 4.85 -6.27
C GLU A 150 -19.78 3.95 -6.57
N PRO A 151 -19.57 2.85 -5.82
CA PRO A 151 -18.47 1.91 -6.06
C PRO A 151 -18.81 0.94 -7.20
N PHE A 152 -18.69 1.38 -8.45
CA PHE A 152 -19.14 0.64 -9.64
C PHE A 152 -18.36 -0.65 -9.94
N LEU A 153 -17.21 -0.89 -9.31
CA LEU A 153 -16.48 -2.17 -9.40
C LEU A 153 -16.92 -3.18 -8.34
N LEU A 154 -17.60 -2.76 -7.28
CA LEU A 154 -18.03 -3.66 -6.22
C LEU A 154 -18.97 -4.79 -6.71
N PRO A 155 -19.89 -4.59 -7.68
CA PRO A 155 -20.71 -5.66 -8.24
C PRO A 155 -19.91 -6.79 -8.93
N ASP A 156 -18.64 -6.58 -9.28
CA ASP A 156 -17.79 -7.61 -9.87
C ASP A 156 -17.26 -8.62 -8.82
N TYR A 157 -17.46 -8.33 -7.54
CA TYR A 157 -17.13 -9.25 -6.45
C TYR A 157 -18.12 -10.40 -6.38
N HIS A 158 -17.60 -11.62 -6.25
CA HIS A 158 -18.37 -12.83 -5.97
C HIS A 158 -17.56 -13.81 -5.11
N GLY A 159 -18.26 -14.61 -4.28
CA GLY A 159 -17.61 -15.51 -3.30
C GLY A 159 -16.81 -16.68 -3.88
N GLY A 160 -16.76 -16.81 -5.21
CA GLY A 160 -15.98 -17.86 -5.90
C GLY A 160 -14.70 -17.36 -6.57
N MET A 161 -14.26 -16.12 -6.28
CA MET A 161 -12.99 -15.58 -6.81
C MET A 161 -11.80 -16.35 -6.26
N ASP A 162 -10.84 -16.69 -7.13
CA ASP A 162 -9.54 -17.24 -6.73
C ASP A 162 -8.58 -16.08 -6.40
N VAL A 163 -8.59 -15.67 -5.15
CA VAL A 163 -7.84 -14.50 -4.69
C VAL A 163 -6.39 -14.79 -4.30
N GLY A 164 -5.91 -16.03 -4.47
CA GLY A 164 -4.53 -16.41 -4.21
C GLY A 164 -4.03 -15.93 -2.84
N HIS A 165 -3.01 -15.10 -2.83
CA HIS A 165 -2.42 -14.51 -1.62
C HIS A 165 -3.16 -13.28 -1.08
N HIS A 166 -4.18 -12.77 -1.77
CA HIS A 166 -4.92 -11.56 -1.42
C HIS A 166 -6.14 -11.80 -0.53
N THR A 167 -6.11 -12.87 0.27
CA THR A 167 -7.21 -13.25 1.20
C THR A 167 -7.55 -12.15 2.22
N ALA A 168 -6.57 -11.31 2.58
CA ALA A 168 -6.74 -10.21 3.53
C ALA A 168 -7.83 -9.19 3.11
N TYR A 169 -8.14 -9.08 1.81
CA TYR A 169 -9.16 -8.16 1.31
C TYR A 169 -10.58 -8.70 1.41
N LEU A 170 -10.74 -10.06 1.46
CA LEU A 170 -12.05 -10.73 1.35
C LEU A 170 -13.06 -10.27 2.41
N LEU A 171 -12.63 -10.20 3.67
CA LEU A 171 -13.54 -9.86 4.76
C LEU A 171 -14.12 -8.46 4.55
N ALA A 172 -13.28 -7.46 4.26
CA ALA A 172 -13.73 -6.09 4.05
C ALA A 172 -14.62 -5.97 2.81
N VAL A 173 -14.25 -6.60 1.68
CA VAL A 173 -15.05 -6.56 0.44
C VAL A 173 -16.38 -7.27 0.63
N SER A 174 -16.43 -8.37 1.41
CA SER A 174 -17.68 -9.05 1.76
C SER A 174 -18.60 -8.15 2.58
N VAL A 175 -18.05 -7.32 3.48
CA VAL A 175 -18.82 -6.31 4.22
C VAL A 175 -19.36 -5.25 3.28
N PHE A 176 -18.55 -4.73 2.37
CA PHE A 176 -18.96 -3.71 1.39
C PHE A 176 -20.10 -4.20 0.49
N ALA A 177 -20.04 -5.48 0.09
CA ALA A 177 -21.06 -6.12 -0.73
C ALA A 177 -22.32 -6.58 0.04
N GLY A 178 -22.35 -6.40 1.37
CA GLY A 178 -23.46 -6.81 2.22
C GLY A 178 -23.56 -8.32 2.46
N GLY A 179 -22.51 -9.08 2.13
CA GLY A 179 -22.43 -10.52 2.38
C GLY A 179 -22.13 -10.88 3.83
N VAL A 180 -21.42 -10.02 4.55
CA VAL A 180 -21.10 -10.12 5.98
C VAL A 180 -21.52 -8.82 6.67
N CYS A 181 -22.18 -8.90 7.83
CA CYS A 181 -22.51 -7.70 8.58
C CYS A 181 -21.26 -7.18 9.33
N ALA A 182 -21.24 -5.85 9.58
CA ALA A 182 -20.08 -5.21 10.21
C ALA A 182 -19.76 -5.77 11.60
N ASP A 183 -20.78 -6.11 12.38
CA ASP A 183 -20.60 -6.62 13.75
C ASP A 183 -19.95 -8.01 13.72
N THR A 184 -20.38 -8.91 12.82
CA THR A 184 -19.72 -10.21 12.59
C THR A 184 -18.27 -10.03 12.13
N ALA A 185 -18.02 -9.09 11.21
CA ALA A 185 -16.66 -8.83 10.74
C ALA A 185 -15.74 -8.29 11.85
N LEU A 186 -16.28 -7.50 12.79
CA LEU A 186 -15.52 -7.06 13.97
C LEU A 186 -15.18 -8.22 14.92
N GLU A 187 -16.10 -9.19 15.09
CA GLU A 187 -15.85 -10.41 15.86
C GLU A 187 -14.77 -11.29 15.20
N GLU A 188 -14.79 -11.42 13.87
CA GLU A 188 -13.75 -12.12 13.12
C GLU A 188 -12.37 -11.46 13.29
N LEU A 189 -12.31 -10.12 13.20
CA LEU A 189 -11.08 -9.35 13.41
C LEU A 189 -10.50 -9.52 14.82
N GLU A 190 -11.31 -9.72 15.84
CA GLU A 190 -10.81 -9.96 17.21
C GLU A 190 -9.99 -11.25 17.31
N ASN A 191 -10.25 -12.23 16.45
CA ASN A 191 -9.57 -13.51 16.39
C ASN A 191 -8.43 -13.56 15.34
N GLU A 192 -8.21 -12.48 14.56
CA GLU A 192 -7.15 -12.44 13.55
C GLU A 192 -5.79 -12.12 14.21
N GLU A 193 -4.88 -13.08 14.15
CA GLU A 193 -3.55 -12.99 14.74
C GLU A 193 -2.50 -12.45 13.78
N ASP A 194 -2.70 -12.63 12.46
CA ASP A 194 -1.79 -12.07 11.44
C ASP A 194 -1.98 -10.57 11.29
N ASP A 195 -0.94 -9.80 11.56
CA ASP A 195 -0.99 -8.34 11.54
C ASP A 195 -1.31 -7.78 10.14
N LEU A 196 -0.87 -8.43 9.06
CA LEU A 196 -1.14 -7.97 7.70
C LEU A 196 -2.62 -8.16 7.36
N ASN A 197 -3.16 -9.37 7.61
CA ASN A 197 -4.57 -9.68 7.38
C ASN A 197 -5.46 -8.76 8.22
N TYR A 198 -5.12 -8.59 9.50
CA TYR A 198 -5.84 -7.70 10.40
C TYR A 198 -5.88 -6.27 9.86
N ILE A 199 -4.73 -5.68 9.52
CA ILE A 199 -4.63 -4.27 9.13
C ILE A 199 -5.39 -4.01 7.84
N VAL A 200 -5.27 -4.90 6.84
CA VAL A 200 -5.97 -4.74 5.56
C VAL A 200 -7.48 -4.79 5.75
N ALA A 201 -7.99 -5.82 6.42
CA ALA A 201 -9.42 -5.97 6.66
C ALA A 201 -9.97 -4.86 7.57
N ALA A 202 -9.26 -4.57 8.68
CA ALA A 202 -9.66 -3.56 9.65
C ALA A 202 -9.73 -2.16 9.03
N TYR A 203 -8.77 -1.77 8.16
CA TYR A 203 -8.81 -0.47 7.52
C TYR A 203 -10.03 -0.32 6.61
N GLY A 204 -10.35 -1.34 5.80
CA GLY A 204 -11.56 -1.33 4.98
C GLY A 204 -12.84 -1.21 5.81
N ILE A 205 -12.97 -2.03 6.85
CA ILE A 205 -14.14 -2.01 7.75
C ILE A 205 -14.21 -0.67 8.49
N CYS A 206 -13.09 -0.11 8.93
CA CYS A 206 -13.03 1.21 9.55
C CYS A 206 -13.62 2.30 8.63
N ARG A 207 -13.27 2.31 7.35
CA ARG A 207 -13.83 3.26 6.36
C ARG A 207 -15.32 3.02 6.11
N TYR A 208 -15.75 1.76 6.03
CA TYR A 208 -17.17 1.42 5.92
C TYR A 208 -17.98 1.91 7.12
N LEU A 209 -17.47 1.67 8.34
CA LEU A 209 -18.11 2.15 9.59
C LEU A 209 -18.30 3.67 9.59
N SER A 210 -17.31 4.42 9.09
CA SER A 210 -17.44 5.88 8.93
C SER A 210 -18.58 6.26 8.00
N VAL A 211 -18.77 5.53 6.89
CA VAL A 211 -19.84 5.79 5.90
C VAL A 211 -21.22 5.54 6.48
N ILE A 212 -21.37 4.47 7.28
CA ILE A 212 -22.67 4.13 7.91
C ILE A 212 -22.93 4.87 9.24
N GLY A 213 -22.07 5.85 9.58
CA GLY A 213 -22.27 6.73 10.75
C GLY A 213 -21.83 6.14 12.11
N LYS A 214 -21.12 5.00 12.10
CA LYS A 214 -20.54 4.37 13.31
C LYS A 214 -19.14 4.95 13.61
N ALA A 215 -19.08 6.26 13.89
CA ALA A 215 -17.82 6.99 14.03
C ALA A 215 -16.97 6.50 15.21
N ALA A 216 -17.58 6.18 16.35
CA ALA A 216 -16.87 5.74 17.55
C ALA A 216 -16.16 4.39 17.33
N GLU A 217 -16.83 3.44 16.66
CA GLU A 217 -16.27 2.15 16.30
C GLU A 217 -15.15 2.29 15.25
N SER A 218 -15.34 3.20 14.29
CA SER A 218 -14.30 3.54 13.30
C SER A 218 -13.05 4.09 13.98
N ASP A 219 -13.18 5.06 14.90
CA ASP A 219 -12.06 5.65 15.63
C ASP A 219 -11.33 4.63 16.51
N PHE A 220 -12.10 3.74 17.15
CA PHE A 220 -11.52 2.67 17.96
C PHE A 220 -10.70 1.71 17.10
N LEU A 221 -11.24 1.31 15.94
CA LEU A 221 -10.55 0.41 15.02
C LEU A 221 -9.30 1.07 14.42
N MET A 222 -9.37 2.35 14.09
CA MET A 222 -8.22 3.12 13.63
C MET A 222 -7.06 3.11 14.63
N LYS A 223 -7.34 3.28 15.93
CA LYS A 223 -6.33 3.20 16.99
C LYS A 223 -5.71 1.81 17.10
N LYS A 224 -6.54 0.75 16.96
CA LYS A 224 -6.05 -0.63 16.94
C LYS A 224 -5.10 -0.88 15.75
N ILE A 225 -5.46 -0.43 14.54
CA ILE A 225 -4.60 -0.53 13.35
C ILE A 225 -3.24 0.12 13.62
N LEU A 226 -3.24 1.36 14.08
CA LEU A 226 -2.00 2.12 14.32
C LEU A 226 -1.14 1.56 15.45
N SER A 227 -1.69 0.75 16.36
CA SER A 227 -0.93 0.04 17.40
C SER A 227 -0.21 -1.21 16.88
N ARG A 228 -0.62 -1.79 15.74
CA ARG A 228 -0.01 -2.96 15.11
C ARG A 228 0.99 -2.55 14.04
N ASN A 229 2.17 -2.09 14.44
CA ASN A 229 3.14 -1.46 13.53
C ASN A 229 4.22 -2.42 12.99
N ALA A 230 4.13 -3.72 13.24
CA ALA A 230 5.10 -4.71 12.77
C ALA A 230 5.19 -4.79 11.24
N VAL A 231 4.05 -4.57 10.55
CA VAL A 231 3.94 -4.57 9.09
C VAL A 231 3.60 -3.16 8.55
N TRP A 232 4.17 -2.13 9.15
CA TRP A 232 3.91 -0.72 8.82
C TRP A 232 4.04 -0.34 7.32
N PRO A 233 4.85 -1.02 6.46
CA PRO A 233 4.87 -0.71 5.03
C PRO A 233 3.62 -1.14 4.28
N CYS A 234 2.70 -1.89 4.92
CA CYS A 234 1.42 -2.22 4.33
C CYS A 234 0.65 -0.95 3.94
N ILE A 235 0.12 -0.91 2.71
CA ILE A 235 -0.58 0.27 2.17
C ILE A 235 -1.75 0.69 3.08
N SER A 236 -2.50 -0.27 3.63
CA SER A 236 -3.62 0.02 4.54
C SER A 236 -3.15 0.65 5.85
N TYR A 237 -1.95 0.28 6.35
CA TYR A 237 -1.35 0.97 7.49
C TYR A 237 -0.93 2.40 7.14
N LEU A 238 -0.28 2.60 5.98
CA LEU A 238 0.11 3.93 5.52
C LEU A 238 -1.11 4.84 5.33
N ALA A 239 -2.21 4.28 4.82
CA ALA A 239 -3.47 4.99 4.67
C ALA A 239 -4.08 5.37 6.03
N ALA A 240 -4.10 4.44 6.99
CA ALA A 240 -4.54 4.73 8.36
C ALA A 240 -3.66 5.81 9.02
N TYR A 241 -2.35 5.74 8.81
CA TYR A 241 -1.40 6.72 9.33
C TYR A 241 -1.60 8.11 8.73
N THR A 242 -1.82 8.23 7.42
CA THR A 242 -2.10 9.52 6.76
C THR A 242 -3.43 10.09 7.19
N ASP A 243 -4.47 9.25 7.32
CA ASP A 243 -5.80 9.68 7.83
C ASP A 243 -5.72 10.22 9.26
N GLY A 244 -4.96 9.56 10.16
CA GLY A 244 -4.81 10.00 11.54
C GLY A 244 -4.12 11.36 11.68
N ARG A 245 -3.32 11.79 10.69
CA ARG A 245 -2.63 13.10 10.69
C ARG A 245 -3.53 14.25 10.28
N THR A 246 -4.49 13.99 9.39
CA THR A 246 -5.44 15.02 8.93
C THR A 246 -6.45 15.41 10.01
N VAL A 247 -6.77 14.50 10.93
CA VAL A 247 -7.70 14.75 12.05
C VAL A 247 -7.06 15.59 13.18
N GLY A 248 -5.74 15.59 13.30
CA GLY A 248 -5.01 16.36 14.33
C GLY A 248 -4.68 17.81 13.95
N GLU A 249 -4.96 18.23 12.72
CA GLU A 249 -4.66 19.58 12.19
C GLU A 249 -5.93 20.45 11.95
N SER A 250 -7.12 19.97 12.36
CA SER A 250 -8.42 20.71 12.24
C SER A 250 -8.87 21.35 13.55
#